data_b7a2f23dce821da7c803f1dccb7d2cce
#
_entry.id   b7a2f23dce821da7c803f1dccb7d2cce
#
_cell.length_a   1.000
_cell.length_b   1.000
_cell.length_c   1.000
_cell.angle_alpha   90.00
_cell.angle_beta   90.00
_cell.angle_gamma   90.00
#
_symmetry.space_group_name_H-M   'P 1'
#
loop_
_entity.id
_entity.type
_entity.pdbx_description
1 polymer ?
#
loop_
_entity_poly.entity_id
_entity_poly.type
_entity_poly.pdbx_seq_one_letter_code
_entity_poly.pdbx_strand_id
1 'polypeptide(L)'
;MNALQSELLKYKRTFMGKLIVFFPVSFAAYAFIMQSTLMQNPLSQTTSWAWQNLLALIFNWWSFLFLPIGFALFATLVAFQEKKAGNYRALRTHNVSPMTLWINKVIAMAVYSFISTLVLIFVTIITGLILKAGPVPFGQIIGASIVCWVVSLAILPLQLWLATWKGMFLSMGVGALGMIFGVLAATKPFWIVVPWSWAVRMVCPIINIHPNGTVLEAGDPLLNTSVIPIGIVVSLVVFIVLTALTAAWFNRRDDK
;
A
#
# COMPACT_ATOMS: atom_id res chain seq x y z
N MET A 1 -20.20 -18.26 12.79
CA MET A 1 -19.19 -17.24 12.50
C MET A 1 -18.90 -17.30 11.00
N ASN A 2 -19.05 -16.17 10.27
CA ASN A 2 -18.81 -16.17 8.82
C ASN A 2 -17.33 -16.36 8.52
N ALA A 3 -16.99 -17.00 7.38
CA ALA A 3 -15.60 -17.28 6.98
C ALA A 3 -14.72 -16.01 6.96
N LEU A 4 -15.27 -14.86 6.55
CA LEU A 4 -14.57 -13.56 6.58
C LEU A 4 -14.26 -13.12 8.03
N GLN A 5 -15.20 -13.24 8.96
CA GLN A 5 -14.96 -12.90 10.36
C GLN A 5 -13.85 -13.75 10.97
N SER A 6 -13.80 -15.03 10.62
CA SER A 6 -12.71 -15.93 11.01
C SER A 6 -11.35 -15.44 10.51
N GLU A 7 -11.25 -15.04 9.23
CA GLU A 7 -10.01 -14.51 8.66
C GLU A 7 -9.58 -13.19 9.33
N LEU A 8 -10.51 -12.26 9.57
CA LEU A 8 -10.22 -11.01 10.27
C LEU A 8 -9.68 -11.25 11.69
N LEU A 9 -10.27 -12.20 12.42
CA LEU A 9 -9.83 -12.52 13.79
C LEU A 9 -8.43 -13.15 13.85
N LYS A 10 -8.03 -13.89 12.79
CA LYS A 10 -6.68 -14.47 12.70
C LYS A 10 -5.57 -13.42 12.78
N TYR A 11 -5.82 -12.21 12.27
CA TYR A 11 -4.78 -11.16 12.21
C TYR A 11 -4.75 -10.28 13.46
N LYS A 12 -5.86 -10.17 14.22
CA LYS A 12 -6.02 -9.24 15.34
C LYS A 12 -4.96 -9.39 16.44
N ARG A 13 -4.48 -10.63 16.71
CA ARG A 13 -3.52 -10.91 17.79
C ARG A 13 -2.15 -11.37 17.28
N THR A 14 -1.87 -11.16 16.00
CA THR A 14 -0.63 -11.58 15.38
C THR A 14 0.33 -10.41 15.15
N PHE A 15 1.55 -10.72 14.77
CA PHE A 15 2.53 -9.73 14.34
C PHE A 15 2.02 -8.86 13.17
N MET A 16 1.18 -9.42 12.28
CA MET A 16 0.54 -8.69 11.20
C MET A 16 -0.31 -7.52 11.70
N GLY A 17 -1.14 -7.74 12.72
CA GLY A 17 -1.93 -6.67 13.32
C GLY A 17 -1.10 -5.55 13.93
N LYS A 18 0.10 -5.87 14.44
CA LYS A 18 1.05 -4.86 14.95
C LYS A 18 1.69 -4.07 13.82
N LEU A 19 2.06 -4.72 12.71
CA LEU A 19 2.69 -4.07 11.55
C LEU A 19 1.78 -2.99 10.92
N ILE A 20 0.47 -3.19 10.93
CA ILE A 20 -0.52 -2.25 10.39
C ILE A 20 -0.45 -0.88 11.06
N VAL A 21 -0.16 -0.85 12.36
CA VAL A 21 0.03 0.38 13.12
C VAL A 21 1.49 0.82 13.11
N PHE A 22 2.40 -0.12 13.25
CA PHE A 22 3.83 0.17 13.37
C PHE A 22 4.40 0.86 12.12
N PHE A 23 4.06 0.39 10.92
CA PHE A 23 4.59 0.97 9.69
C PHE A 23 4.21 2.45 9.52
N PRO A 24 2.92 2.85 9.52
CA PRO A 24 2.59 4.26 9.36
C PRO A 24 3.17 5.13 10.48
N VAL A 25 3.19 4.64 11.73
CA VAL A 25 3.72 5.40 12.88
C VAL A 25 5.23 5.57 12.78
N SER A 26 5.99 4.50 12.50
CA SER A 26 7.45 4.59 12.35
C SER A 26 7.85 5.53 11.22
N PHE A 27 7.05 5.54 10.17
CA PHE A 27 7.31 6.36 9.01
C PHE A 27 6.99 7.84 9.27
N ALA A 28 5.87 8.12 9.95
CA ALA A 28 5.56 9.48 10.41
C ALA A 28 6.62 10.01 11.40
N ALA A 29 7.14 9.14 12.28
CA ALA A 29 8.24 9.50 13.17
C ALA A 29 9.53 9.82 12.39
N TYR A 30 9.86 9.03 11.36
CA TYR A 30 10.97 9.34 10.47
C TYR A 30 10.78 10.69 9.76
N ALA A 31 9.60 10.93 9.19
CA ALA A 31 9.29 12.19 8.52
C ALA A 31 9.33 13.39 9.49
N PHE A 32 8.87 13.19 10.73
CA PHE A 32 8.98 14.19 11.80
C PHE A 32 10.44 14.56 12.09
N ILE A 33 11.31 13.57 12.27
CA ILE A 33 12.74 13.79 12.54
C ILE A 33 13.39 14.54 11.37
N MET A 34 13.16 14.09 10.15
CA MET A 34 13.71 14.74 8.95
C MET A 34 13.21 16.18 8.80
N GLN A 35 11.91 16.41 8.94
CA GLN A 35 11.34 17.75 8.83
C GLN A 35 11.81 18.68 9.96
N SER A 36 11.88 18.20 11.20
CA SER A 36 12.37 19.01 12.33
C SER A 36 13.82 19.43 12.14
N THR A 37 14.67 18.57 11.59
CA THR A 37 16.06 18.89 11.26
C THR A 37 16.17 19.94 10.15
N LEU A 38 15.32 19.84 9.12
CA LEU A 38 15.26 20.83 8.04
C LEU A 38 14.79 22.20 8.54
N MET A 39 13.80 22.24 9.44
CA MET A 39 13.27 23.49 10.02
C MET A 39 14.28 24.20 10.95
N GLN A 40 15.26 23.50 11.49
CA GLN A 40 16.34 24.11 12.29
C GLN A 40 17.38 24.84 11.42
N ASN A 41 17.38 24.62 10.11
CA ASN A 41 18.31 25.29 9.22
C ASN A 41 17.79 26.71 8.87
N PRO A 42 18.53 27.80 9.22
CA PRO A 42 18.08 29.18 9.00
C PRO A 42 17.78 29.52 7.54
N LEU A 43 18.37 28.78 6.59
CA LEU A 43 18.17 28.96 5.16
C LEU A 43 16.84 28.37 4.62
N SER A 44 16.15 27.55 5.43
CA SER A 44 14.93 26.84 5.02
C SER A 44 13.63 27.38 5.64
N GLN A 45 13.67 28.53 6.34
CA GLN A 45 12.55 29.07 7.13
C GLN A 45 11.42 29.72 6.30
N THR A 46 11.11 29.25 5.12
CA THR A 46 9.88 29.67 4.44
C THR A 46 8.73 28.78 4.87
N THR A 47 7.89 29.25 5.77
CA THR A 47 6.75 28.55 6.38
C THR A 47 5.72 27.98 5.40
N SER A 48 5.66 28.48 4.16
CA SER A 48 4.74 28.03 3.12
C SER A 48 5.00 26.60 2.61
N TRP A 49 6.20 26.06 2.83
CA TRP A 49 6.62 24.73 2.32
C TRP A 49 6.52 23.59 3.33
N ALA A 50 6.17 23.88 4.58
CA ALA A 50 6.23 22.87 5.65
C ALA A 50 5.32 21.67 5.39
N TRP A 51 4.05 21.89 5.02
CA TRP A 51 3.14 20.80 4.65
C TRP A 51 3.56 20.08 3.37
N GLN A 52 4.00 20.80 2.35
CA GLN A 52 4.39 20.21 1.09
C GLN A 52 5.61 19.27 1.26
N ASN A 53 6.61 19.70 2.02
CA ASN A 53 7.77 18.86 2.35
C ASN A 53 7.37 17.64 3.19
N LEU A 54 6.49 17.81 4.19
CA LEU A 54 6.00 16.72 5.00
C LEU A 54 5.22 15.69 4.17
N LEU A 55 4.33 16.16 3.30
CA LEU A 55 3.58 15.28 2.41
C LEU A 55 4.49 14.57 1.40
N ALA A 56 5.49 15.29 0.87
CA ALA A 56 6.51 14.69 0.00
C ALA A 56 7.25 13.55 0.71
N LEU A 57 7.74 13.77 1.94
CA LEU A 57 8.43 12.76 2.72
C LEU A 57 7.53 11.56 3.00
N ILE A 58 6.27 11.78 3.41
CA ILE A 58 5.37 10.69 3.77
C ILE A 58 4.91 9.94 2.53
N PHE A 59 4.25 10.60 1.57
CA PHE A 59 3.56 9.92 0.49
C PHE A 59 4.48 9.42 -0.61
N ASN A 60 5.62 10.08 -0.85
CA ASN A 60 6.59 9.57 -1.81
C ASN A 60 7.13 8.20 -1.34
N TRP A 61 7.64 8.13 -0.10
CA TRP A 61 8.13 6.87 0.47
C TRP A 61 7.02 5.83 0.69
N TRP A 62 5.82 6.27 1.07
CA TRP A 62 4.69 5.37 1.27
C TRP A 62 4.32 4.65 -0.02
N SER A 63 4.13 5.40 -1.11
CA SER A 63 3.74 4.83 -2.39
C SER A 63 4.83 3.97 -3.04
N PHE A 64 6.08 4.41 -2.94
CA PHE A 64 7.22 3.79 -3.60
C PHE A 64 7.78 2.58 -2.84
N LEU A 65 7.95 2.68 -1.51
CA LEU A 65 8.63 1.66 -0.70
C LEU A 65 7.63 0.83 0.11
N PHE A 66 6.77 1.49 0.90
CA PHE A 66 5.96 0.79 1.89
C PHE A 66 4.83 -0.02 1.29
N LEU A 67 4.15 0.47 0.27
CA LEU A 67 3.09 -0.31 -0.36
C LEU A 67 3.63 -1.58 -1.04
N PRO A 68 4.66 -1.54 -1.92
CA PRO A 68 5.19 -2.74 -2.56
C PRO A 68 5.77 -3.75 -1.56
N ILE A 69 6.67 -3.31 -0.70
CA ILE A 69 7.36 -4.18 0.27
C ILE A 69 6.42 -4.59 1.41
N GLY A 70 5.62 -3.66 1.92
CA GLY A 70 4.66 -3.93 2.98
C GLY A 70 3.61 -4.96 2.57
N PHE A 71 3.08 -4.87 1.36
CA PHE A 71 2.12 -5.85 0.85
C PHE A 71 2.77 -7.22 0.57
N ALA A 72 4.02 -7.23 0.08
CA ALA A 72 4.77 -8.46 -0.07
C ALA A 72 5.04 -9.15 1.28
N LEU A 73 5.43 -8.38 2.29
CA LEU A 73 5.63 -8.88 3.64
C LEU A 73 4.32 -9.35 4.26
N PHE A 74 3.24 -8.57 4.14
CA PHE A 74 1.94 -8.95 4.66
C PHE A 74 1.44 -10.26 4.05
N ALA A 75 1.49 -10.39 2.73
CA ALA A 75 1.13 -11.60 2.02
C ALA A 75 1.97 -12.81 2.44
N THR A 76 3.26 -12.60 2.64
CA THR A 76 4.19 -13.64 3.12
C THR A 76 3.82 -14.12 4.51
N LEU A 77 3.51 -13.21 5.43
CA LEU A 77 3.10 -13.55 6.80
C LEU A 77 1.78 -14.31 6.81
N VAL A 78 0.81 -13.92 5.97
CA VAL A 78 -0.47 -14.63 5.80
C VAL A 78 -0.22 -16.05 5.29
N ALA A 79 0.56 -16.21 4.22
CA ALA A 79 0.88 -17.52 3.67
C ALA A 79 1.66 -18.41 4.66
N PHE A 80 2.60 -17.84 5.41
CA PHE A 80 3.37 -18.53 6.43
C PHE A 80 2.50 -19.01 7.61
N GLN A 81 1.57 -18.16 8.07
CA GLN A 81 0.62 -18.52 9.12
C GLN A 81 -0.22 -19.75 8.72
N GLU A 82 -0.73 -19.78 7.50
CA GLU A 82 -1.52 -20.90 7.00
C GLU A 82 -0.67 -22.16 6.83
N LYS A 83 0.55 -22.02 6.35
CA LYS A 83 1.48 -23.16 6.25
C LYS A 83 1.77 -23.76 7.63
N LYS A 84 1.98 -22.92 8.65
CA LYS A 84 2.21 -23.36 10.02
C LYS A 84 0.98 -24.02 10.64
N ALA A 85 -0.22 -23.61 10.25
CA ALA A 85 -1.49 -24.17 10.71
C ALA A 85 -1.91 -25.46 10.00
N GLY A 86 -1.03 -26.12 9.23
CA GLY A 86 -1.30 -27.39 8.55
C GLY A 86 -1.56 -27.27 7.05
N ASN A 87 -1.05 -26.23 6.42
CA ASN A 87 -1.03 -26.03 4.97
C ASN A 87 -2.41 -26.14 4.30
N TYR A 88 -3.41 -25.47 4.86
CA TYR A 88 -4.81 -25.44 4.37
C TYR A 88 -5.58 -26.77 4.50
N ARG A 89 -4.99 -27.87 4.92
CA ARG A 89 -5.67 -29.18 5.03
C ARG A 89 -6.88 -29.11 5.97
N ALA A 90 -6.72 -28.55 7.16
CA ALA A 90 -7.81 -28.38 8.12
C ALA A 90 -8.95 -27.50 7.59
N LEU A 91 -8.63 -26.51 6.74
CA LEU A 91 -9.65 -25.63 6.16
C LEU A 91 -10.47 -26.32 5.06
N ARG A 92 -9.88 -27.28 4.35
CA ARG A 92 -10.56 -28.06 3.30
C ARG A 92 -11.50 -29.15 3.86
N THR A 93 -11.34 -29.53 5.12
CA THR A 93 -12.28 -30.47 5.78
C THR A 93 -13.58 -29.80 6.21
N HIS A 94 -13.63 -28.47 6.22
CA HIS A 94 -14.85 -27.72 6.46
C HIS A 94 -15.62 -27.48 5.15
N ASN A 95 -16.96 -27.42 5.23
CA ASN A 95 -17.87 -27.19 4.08
C ASN A 95 -17.75 -25.80 3.43
N VAL A 96 -16.55 -25.23 3.33
CA VAL A 96 -16.27 -23.94 2.68
C VAL A 96 -15.37 -24.18 1.48
N SER A 97 -15.78 -23.69 0.30
CA SER A 97 -14.99 -23.87 -0.91
C SER A 97 -13.61 -23.19 -0.79
N PRO A 98 -12.53 -23.80 -1.32
CA PRO A 98 -11.19 -23.19 -1.33
C PRO A 98 -11.16 -21.80 -1.97
N MET A 99 -11.97 -21.61 -3.02
CA MET A 99 -12.13 -20.33 -3.68
C MET A 99 -12.68 -19.25 -2.74
N THR A 100 -13.71 -19.56 -1.96
CA THR A 100 -14.27 -18.65 -0.96
C THR A 100 -13.27 -18.33 0.14
N LEU A 101 -12.49 -19.32 0.61
CA LEU A 101 -11.43 -19.10 1.59
C LEU A 101 -10.37 -18.12 1.06
N TRP A 102 -9.96 -18.29 -0.19
CA TRP A 102 -8.99 -17.40 -0.83
C TRP A 102 -9.49 -15.96 -0.95
N ILE A 103 -10.71 -15.79 -1.45
CA ILE A 103 -11.35 -14.47 -1.60
C ILE A 103 -11.45 -13.78 -0.23
N ASN A 104 -11.89 -14.51 0.81
CA ASN A 104 -11.98 -13.96 2.16
C ASN A 104 -10.62 -13.51 2.73
N LYS A 105 -9.52 -14.23 2.39
CA LYS A 105 -8.17 -13.79 2.75
C LYS A 105 -7.79 -12.47 2.08
N VAL A 106 -8.03 -12.37 0.77
CA VAL A 106 -7.73 -11.14 0.02
C VAL A 106 -8.55 -9.97 0.57
N ILE A 107 -9.85 -10.17 0.87
CA ILE A 107 -10.71 -9.16 1.47
C ILE A 107 -10.20 -8.78 2.87
N ALA A 108 -9.85 -9.76 3.70
CA ALA A 108 -9.30 -9.47 5.04
C ALA A 108 -8.00 -8.66 4.95
N MET A 109 -7.11 -8.99 4.02
CA MET A 109 -5.90 -8.20 3.77
C MET A 109 -6.23 -6.77 3.32
N ALA A 110 -7.22 -6.60 2.44
CA ALA A 110 -7.68 -5.27 2.00
C ALA A 110 -8.24 -4.46 3.18
N VAL A 111 -9.05 -5.06 4.06
CA VAL A 111 -9.57 -4.39 5.26
C VAL A 111 -8.44 -3.95 6.20
N TYR A 112 -7.47 -4.81 6.45
CA TYR A 112 -6.35 -4.46 7.33
C TYR A 112 -5.42 -3.42 6.71
N SER A 113 -5.19 -3.45 5.40
CA SER A 113 -4.46 -2.38 4.71
C SER A 113 -5.22 -1.04 4.73
N PHE A 114 -6.55 -1.07 4.70
CA PHE A 114 -7.39 0.13 4.92
C PHE A 114 -7.21 0.71 6.32
N ILE A 115 -7.22 -0.14 7.35
CA ILE A 115 -6.95 0.31 8.73
C ILE A 115 -5.57 0.97 8.81
N SER A 116 -4.54 0.39 8.17
CA SER A 116 -3.21 1.01 8.09
C SER A 116 -3.23 2.39 7.41
N THR A 117 -4.04 2.52 6.35
CA THR A 117 -4.26 3.82 5.67
C THR A 117 -4.93 4.84 6.58
N LEU A 118 -5.92 4.43 7.39
CA LEU A 118 -6.51 5.33 8.39
C LEU A 118 -5.48 5.78 9.44
N VAL A 119 -4.65 4.86 9.93
CA VAL A 119 -3.55 5.22 10.85
C VAL A 119 -2.60 6.22 10.17
N LEU A 120 -2.24 6.00 8.88
CA LEU A 120 -1.40 6.93 8.13
C LEU A 120 -2.00 8.34 8.09
N ILE A 121 -3.30 8.48 7.81
CA ILE A 121 -3.99 9.77 7.81
C ILE A 121 -3.85 10.46 9.17
N PHE A 122 -4.17 9.75 10.25
CA PHE A 122 -4.10 10.30 11.60
C PHE A 122 -2.68 10.73 12.00
N VAL A 123 -1.68 9.88 11.78
CA VAL A 123 -0.29 10.20 12.16
C VAL A 123 0.27 11.33 11.30
N THR A 124 -0.10 11.42 10.01
CA THR A 124 0.29 12.53 9.13
C THR A 124 -0.24 13.87 9.66
N ILE A 125 -1.53 13.92 10.01
CA ILE A 125 -2.16 15.13 10.57
C ILE A 125 -1.49 15.52 11.90
N ILE A 126 -1.33 14.57 12.81
CA ILE A 126 -0.70 14.81 14.11
C ILE A 126 0.73 15.33 13.93
N THR A 127 1.52 14.72 13.05
CA THR A 127 2.90 15.14 12.77
C THR A 127 2.95 16.59 12.27
N GLY A 128 2.09 16.96 11.34
CA GLY A 128 2.05 18.34 10.84
C GLY A 128 1.58 19.37 11.88
N LEU A 129 0.64 18.99 12.76
CA LEU A 129 0.20 19.84 13.87
C LEU A 129 1.32 20.07 14.89
N ILE A 130 2.09 19.04 15.25
CA ILE A 130 3.22 19.14 16.17
C ILE A 130 4.33 20.05 15.56
N LEU A 131 4.57 19.92 14.26
CA LEU A 131 5.54 20.75 13.52
C LEU A 131 5.05 22.18 13.26
N LYS A 132 3.80 22.51 13.64
CA LYS A 132 3.18 23.81 13.36
C LYS A 132 3.26 24.20 11.89
N ALA A 133 3.02 23.23 11.00
CA ALA A 133 3.17 23.37 9.55
C ALA A 133 2.12 24.29 8.90
N GLY A 134 1.21 24.91 9.66
CA GLY A 134 0.13 25.79 9.18
C GLY A 134 -1.21 25.06 9.00
N PRO A 135 -2.13 25.59 8.19
CA PRO A 135 -3.45 24.99 7.96
C PRO A 135 -3.34 23.58 7.37
N VAL A 136 -4.12 22.63 7.93
CA VAL A 136 -4.06 21.22 7.53
C VAL A 136 -4.66 21.03 6.13
N PRO A 137 -3.92 20.48 5.16
CA PRO A 137 -4.42 20.23 3.81
C PRO A 137 -5.18 18.89 3.75
N PHE A 138 -6.35 18.82 4.42
CA PHE A 138 -7.15 17.59 4.55
C PHE A 138 -7.42 16.90 3.21
N GLY A 139 -7.75 17.70 2.15
CA GLY A 139 -8.04 17.15 0.82
C GLY A 139 -6.87 16.37 0.22
N GLN A 140 -5.65 16.89 0.36
CA GLN A 140 -4.44 16.23 -0.13
C GLN A 140 -4.11 14.98 0.70
N ILE A 141 -4.18 15.07 2.03
CA ILE A 141 -3.86 13.95 2.94
C ILE A 141 -4.83 12.79 2.71
N ILE A 142 -6.14 13.06 2.76
CA ILE A 142 -7.17 12.02 2.60
C ILE A 142 -7.16 11.51 1.15
N GLY A 143 -7.10 12.40 0.17
CA GLY A 143 -7.07 12.04 -1.25
C GLY A 143 -5.88 11.14 -1.59
N ALA A 144 -4.66 11.55 -1.23
CA ALA A 144 -3.47 10.75 -1.47
C ALA A 144 -3.53 9.39 -0.75
N SER A 145 -3.97 9.35 0.52
CA SER A 145 -4.06 8.11 1.29
C SER A 145 -5.05 7.12 0.67
N ILE A 146 -6.28 7.57 0.38
CA ILE A 146 -7.35 6.70 -0.15
C ILE A 146 -7.03 6.25 -1.58
N VAL A 147 -6.55 7.15 -2.44
CA VAL A 147 -6.17 6.80 -3.81
C VAL A 147 -5.02 5.79 -3.81
N CYS A 148 -3.96 6.01 -3.00
CA CYS A 148 -2.88 5.04 -2.85
C CYS A 148 -3.39 3.66 -2.43
N TRP A 149 -4.29 3.61 -1.45
CA TRP A 149 -4.86 2.35 -0.99
C TRP A 149 -5.64 1.65 -2.10
N VAL A 150 -6.58 2.35 -2.77
CA VAL A 150 -7.41 1.77 -3.83
C VAL A 150 -6.56 1.21 -4.96
N VAL A 151 -5.62 2.00 -5.48
CA VAL A 151 -4.83 1.58 -6.65
C VAL A 151 -3.81 0.49 -6.31
N SER A 152 -3.48 0.30 -5.04
CA SER A 152 -2.56 -0.75 -4.60
C SER A 152 -3.25 -2.09 -4.32
N LEU A 153 -4.59 -2.14 -4.25
CA LEU A 153 -5.34 -3.37 -3.95
C LEU A 153 -4.98 -4.51 -4.90
N ALA A 154 -4.73 -4.23 -6.17
CA ALA A 154 -4.37 -5.23 -7.18
C ALA A 154 -3.08 -6.01 -6.84
N ILE A 155 -2.19 -5.42 -6.04
CA ILE A 155 -0.94 -6.05 -5.63
C ILE A 155 -1.20 -7.16 -4.58
N LEU A 156 -2.26 -7.05 -3.76
CA LEU A 156 -2.55 -8.00 -2.68
C LEU A 156 -2.76 -9.46 -3.17
N PRO A 157 -3.69 -9.75 -4.11
CA PRO A 157 -3.88 -11.11 -4.60
C PRO A 157 -2.64 -11.65 -5.31
N LEU A 158 -1.91 -10.81 -6.04
CA LEU A 158 -0.67 -11.19 -6.70
C LEU A 158 0.40 -11.61 -5.69
N GLN A 159 0.65 -10.80 -4.68
CA GLN A 159 1.66 -11.09 -3.65
C GLN A 159 1.26 -12.31 -2.79
N LEU A 160 -0.04 -12.45 -2.46
CA LEU A 160 -0.53 -13.62 -1.74
C LEU A 160 -0.34 -14.92 -2.56
N TRP A 161 -0.59 -14.85 -3.87
CA TRP A 161 -0.35 -15.96 -4.77
C TRP A 161 1.11 -16.35 -4.83
N LEU A 162 2.02 -15.39 -5.03
CA LEU A 162 3.47 -15.63 -5.07
C LEU A 162 3.99 -16.22 -3.75
N ALA A 163 3.55 -15.65 -2.60
CA ALA A 163 3.92 -16.14 -1.27
C ALA A 163 3.43 -17.56 -1.01
N THR A 164 2.22 -17.90 -1.48
CA THR A 164 1.63 -19.22 -1.30
C THR A 164 2.25 -20.26 -2.26
N TRP A 165 2.64 -19.84 -3.47
CA TRP A 165 3.19 -20.73 -4.50
C TRP A 165 4.65 -21.10 -4.22
N LYS A 166 5.53 -20.12 -4.07
CA LYS A 166 6.99 -20.30 -3.97
C LYS A 166 7.59 -19.75 -2.66
N GLY A 167 6.74 -19.18 -1.79
CA GLY A 167 7.14 -18.71 -0.48
C GLY A 167 7.67 -17.27 -0.45
N MET A 168 8.29 -16.95 0.69
CA MET A 168 8.71 -15.60 1.04
C MET A 168 9.65 -14.97 0.01
N PHE A 169 10.66 -15.70 -0.43
CA PHE A 169 11.69 -15.13 -1.31
C PHE A 169 11.13 -14.60 -2.62
N LEU A 170 10.19 -15.33 -3.25
CA LEU A 170 9.60 -14.89 -4.49
C LEU A 170 8.69 -13.68 -4.28
N SER A 171 7.84 -13.70 -3.25
CA SER A 171 6.94 -12.57 -2.94
C SER A 171 7.74 -11.30 -2.64
N MET A 172 8.73 -11.38 -1.76
CA MET A 172 9.59 -10.24 -1.41
C MET A 172 10.43 -9.76 -2.59
N GLY A 173 10.98 -10.69 -3.37
CA GLY A 173 11.76 -10.35 -4.57
C GLY A 173 10.92 -9.61 -5.62
N VAL A 174 9.71 -10.08 -5.89
CA VAL A 174 8.78 -9.40 -6.82
C VAL A 174 8.32 -8.06 -6.23
N GLY A 175 8.10 -7.95 -4.91
CA GLY A 175 7.81 -6.68 -4.25
C GLY A 175 8.95 -5.67 -4.42
N ALA A 176 10.20 -6.10 -4.22
CA ALA A 176 11.40 -5.26 -4.37
C ALA A 176 11.63 -4.83 -5.83
N LEU A 177 11.50 -5.75 -6.78
CA LEU A 177 11.57 -5.42 -8.21
C LEU A 177 10.43 -4.47 -8.61
N GLY A 178 9.21 -4.74 -8.13
CA GLY A 178 8.05 -3.87 -8.34
C GLY A 178 8.27 -2.46 -7.81
N MET A 179 8.89 -2.31 -6.65
CA MET A 179 9.29 -1.02 -6.10
C MET A 179 10.18 -0.23 -7.08
N ILE A 180 11.23 -0.86 -7.59
CA ILE A 180 12.19 -0.22 -8.51
C ILE A 180 11.50 0.13 -9.84
N PHE A 181 10.88 -0.86 -10.48
CA PHE A 181 10.21 -0.66 -11.77
C PHE A 181 9.00 0.26 -11.66
N GLY A 182 8.29 0.26 -10.53
CA GLY A 182 7.16 1.15 -10.27
C GLY A 182 7.54 2.62 -10.32
N VAL A 183 8.62 3.01 -9.67
CA VAL A 183 9.13 4.41 -9.70
C VAL A 183 9.59 4.79 -11.09
N LEU A 184 10.36 3.91 -11.76
CA LEU A 184 10.87 4.18 -13.10
C LEU A 184 9.74 4.32 -14.14
N ALA A 185 8.68 3.52 -14.00
CA ALA A 185 7.53 3.55 -14.90
C ALA A 185 6.57 4.72 -14.62
N ALA A 186 6.48 5.21 -13.38
CA ALA A 186 5.50 6.22 -12.99
C ALA A 186 5.54 7.51 -13.81
N THR A 187 6.71 7.90 -14.31
CA THR A 187 6.92 9.08 -15.16
C THR A 187 6.77 8.79 -16.66
N LYS A 188 6.58 7.54 -17.06
CA LYS A 188 6.55 7.13 -18.46
C LYS A 188 5.12 6.99 -18.98
N PRO A 189 4.87 7.09 -20.30
CA PRO A 189 3.53 6.94 -20.87
C PRO A 189 2.89 5.58 -20.60
N PHE A 190 3.69 4.54 -20.40
CA PHE A 190 3.22 3.16 -20.15
C PHE A 190 3.00 2.83 -18.66
N TRP A 191 2.98 3.83 -17.78
CA TRP A 191 2.76 3.63 -16.33
C TRP A 191 1.57 2.74 -16.00
N ILE A 192 0.52 2.80 -16.81
CA ILE A 192 -0.73 2.06 -16.60
C ILE A 192 -0.55 0.54 -16.63
N VAL A 193 0.49 0.03 -17.28
CA VAL A 193 0.79 -1.40 -17.42
C VAL A 193 1.52 -1.96 -16.20
N VAL A 194 2.11 -1.11 -15.37
CA VAL A 194 2.93 -1.50 -14.22
C VAL A 194 2.17 -1.25 -12.92
N PRO A 195 1.57 -2.26 -12.25
CA PRO A 195 0.73 -2.05 -11.06
C PRO A 195 1.43 -1.29 -9.92
N TRP A 196 2.72 -1.49 -9.74
CA TRP A 196 3.50 -0.81 -8.71
C TRP A 196 3.73 0.68 -8.98
N SER A 197 3.57 1.14 -10.22
CA SER A 197 3.69 2.56 -10.58
C SER A 197 2.42 3.36 -10.24
N TRP A 198 1.27 2.69 -10.07
CA TRP A 198 -0.02 3.39 -9.94
C TRP A 198 -0.07 4.30 -8.73
N ALA A 199 0.30 3.81 -7.54
CA ALA A 199 0.32 4.63 -6.34
C ALA A 199 1.26 5.84 -6.48
N VAL A 200 2.47 5.60 -6.99
CA VAL A 200 3.48 6.64 -7.21
C VAL A 200 2.96 7.69 -8.21
N ARG A 201 2.36 7.25 -9.33
CA ARG A 201 1.85 8.16 -10.37
C ARG A 201 0.66 8.98 -9.90
N MET A 202 -0.27 8.37 -9.10
CA MET A 202 -1.45 9.07 -8.60
C MET A 202 -1.11 10.13 -7.55
N VAL A 203 -0.08 9.90 -6.75
CA VAL A 203 0.36 10.87 -5.73
C VAL A 203 0.85 12.17 -6.38
N CYS A 204 1.51 12.11 -7.54
CA CYS A 204 2.09 13.28 -8.20
C CYS A 204 1.10 14.46 -8.34
N PRO A 205 -0.07 14.31 -8.97
CA PRO A 205 -1.01 15.42 -9.13
C PRO A 205 -1.78 15.77 -7.85
N ILE A 206 -1.83 14.90 -6.83
CA ILE A 206 -2.56 15.15 -5.59
C ILE A 206 -1.75 16.04 -4.64
N ILE A 207 -0.46 15.79 -4.53
CA ILE A 207 0.42 16.53 -3.61
C ILE A 207 1.47 17.39 -4.32
N ASN A 208 1.43 17.45 -5.66
CA ASN A 208 2.33 18.25 -6.52
C ASN A 208 3.82 17.88 -6.36
N ILE A 209 4.10 16.58 -6.22
CA ILE A 209 5.46 16.07 -6.00
C ILE A 209 5.84 15.06 -7.10
N HIS A 210 7.04 15.23 -7.64
CA HIS A 210 7.66 14.28 -8.55
C HIS A 210 8.09 13.00 -7.79
N PRO A 211 8.14 11.80 -8.42
CA PRO A 211 8.57 10.56 -7.78
C PRO A 211 9.97 10.58 -7.14
N ASN A 212 10.83 11.52 -7.53
CA ASN A 212 12.14 11.75 -6.90
C ASN A 212 12.08 12.62 -5.61
N GLY A 213 10.89 13.08 -5.22
CA GLY A 213 10.68 13.91 -4.02
C GLY A 213 10.76 15.42 -4.24
N THR A 214 11.01 15.90 -5.47
CA THR A 214 11.03 17.33 -5.78
C THR A 214 9.61 17.86 -6.07
N VAL A 215 9.41 19.15 -5.83
CA VAL A 215 8.15 19.83 -6.16
C VAL A 215 8.02 19.93 -7.68
N LEU A 216 6.83 19.65 -8.20
CA LEU A 216 6.52 19.79 -9.62
C LEU A 216 6.31 21.26 -9.98
N GLU A 217 6.88 21.67 -11.10
CA GLU A 217 6.68 23.01 -11.68
C GLU A 217 5.31 23.12 -12.34
N ALA A 218 4.81 24.36 -12.45
CA ALA A 218 3.55 24.63 -13.13
C ALA A 218 3.64 24.21 -14.61
N GLY A 219 2.70 23.38 -15.07
CA GLY A 219 2.67 22.86 -16.43
C GLY A 219 3.36 21.50 -16.61
N ASP A 220 3.94 20.91 -15.56
CA ASP A 220 4.51 19.56 -15.64
C ASP A 220 3.41 18.53 -16.02
N PRO A 221 3.69 17.63 -17.00
CA PRO A 221 2.75 16.58 -17.40
C PRO A 221 2.30 15.66 -16.25
N LEU A 222 3.09 15.54 -15.19
CA LEU A 222 2.74 14.75 -14.00
C LEU A 222 1.63 15.37 -13.16
N LEU A 223 1.32 16.66 -13.33
CA LEU A 223 0.20 17.34 -12.68
C LEU A 223 -1.17 17.00 -13.28
N ASN A 224 -1.20 16.24 -14.37
CA ASN A 224 -2.46 15.86 -15.02
C ASN A 224 -3.31 14.98 -14.09
N THR A 225 -4.42 15.54 -13.59
CA THR A 225 -5.35 14.86 -12.67
C THR A 225 -6.25 13.82 -13.36
N SER A 226 -6.38 13.84 -14.69
CA SER A 226 -7.19 12.87 -15.43
C SER A 226 -6.69 11.43 -15.30
N VAL A 227 -5.42 11.24 -14.92
CA VAL A 227 -4.86 9.92 -14.64
C VAL A 227 -5.48 9.24 -13.42
N ILE A 228 -6.03 10.02 -12.46
CA ILE A 228 -6.57 9.49 -11.20
C ILE A 228 -7.79 8.58 -11.46
N PRO A 229 -8.88 9.02 -12.09
CA PRO A 229 -10.03 8.15 -12.35
C PRO A 229 -9.65 6.96 -13.24
N ILE A 230 -8.77 7.14 -14.23
CA ILE A 230 -8.28 6.05 -15.09
C ILE A 230 -7.54 5.00 -14.26
N GLY A 231 -6.59 5.43 -13.42
CA GLY A 231 -5.83 4.55 -12.55
C GLY A 231 -6.70 3.78 -11.56
N ILE A 232 -7.71 4.44 -10.95
CA ILE A 232 -8.67 3.80 -10.05
C ILE A 232 -9.45 2.70 -10.77
N VAL A 233 -10.03 3.01 -11.94
CA VAL A 233 -10.82 2.03 -12.69
C VAL A 233 -9.97 0.83 -13.09
N VAL A 234 -8.79 1.08 -13.69
CA VAL A 234 -7.89 0.00 -14.11
C VAL A 234 -7.44 -0.84 -12.92
N SER A 235 -7.06 -0.23 -11.81
CA SER A 235 -6.61 -0.96 -10.63
C SER A 235 -7.69 -1.84 -10.01
N LEU A 236 -8.94 -1.37 -9.97
CA LEU A 236 -10.08 -2.15 -9.47
C LEU A 236 -10.41 -3.32 -10.39
N VAL A 237 -10.40 -3.11 -11.71
CA VAL A 237 -10.59 -4.19 -12.68
C VAL A 237 -9.48 -5.25 -12.52
N VAL A 238 -8.24 -4.84 -12.45
CA VAL A 238 -7.10 -5.76 -12.27
C VAL A 238 -7.16 -6.46 -10.91
N PHE A 239 -7.58 -5.77 -9.85
CA PHE A 239 -7.81 -6.39 -8.54
C PHE A 239 -8.83 -7.52 -8.61
N ILE A 240 -9.98 -7.30 -9.24
CA ILE A 240 -11.03 -8.31 -9.40
C ILE A 240 -10.51 -9.48 -10.24
N VAL A 241 -9.88 -9.21 -11.37
CA VAL A 241 -9.34 -10.23 -12.27
C VAL A 241 -8.27 -11.08 -11.59
N LEU A 242 -7.29 -10.45 -10.94
CA LEU A 242 -6.23 -11.16 -10.21
C LEU A 242 -6.80 -11.97 -9.04
N THR A 243 -7.77 -11.42 -8.31
CA THR A 243 -8.43 -12.16 -7.22
C THR A 243 -9.13 -13.40 -7.76
N ALA A 244 -9.87 -13.29 -8.88
CA ALA A 244 -10.55 -14.43 -9.50
C ALA A 244 -9.57 -15.48 -10.03
N LEU A 245 -8.53 -15.05 -10.75
CA LEU A 245 -7.51 -15.95 -11.31
C LEU A 245 -6.73 -16.69 -10.22
N THR A 246 -6.30 -15.98 -9.19
CA THR A 246 -5.55 -16.59 -8.09
C THR A 246 -6.43 -17.49 -7.22
N ALA A 247 -7.73 -17.16 -7.06
CA ALA A 247 -8.69 -18.02 -6.39
C ALA A 247 -8.98 -19.30 -7.18
N ALA A 248 -9.11 -19.20 -8.51
CA ALA A 248 -9.26 -20.35 -9.38
C ALA A 248 -8.01 -21.26 -9.38
N TRP A 249 -6.83 -20.67 -9.38
CA TRP A 249 -5.58 -21.40 -9.21
C TRP A 249 -5.54 -22.13 -7.86
N PHE A 250 -5.89 -21.45 -6.76
CA PHE A 250 -5.90 -22.03 -5.42
C PHE A 250 -6.90 -23.20 -5.30
N ASN A 251 -8.06 -23.10 -5.98
CA ASN A 251 -9.06 -24.16 -6.01
C ASN A 251 -8.59 -25.44 -6.72
N ARG A 252 -7.69 -25.29 -7.72
CA ARG A 252 -7.14 -26.43 -8.50
C ARG A 252 -5.86 -27.00 -7.89
N ARG A 253 -5.34 -26.35 -6.85
CA ARG A 253 -4.10 -26.79 -6.22
C ARG A 253 -4.35 -28.03 -5.35
N ASP A 254 -3.72 -29.14 -5.71
CA ASP A 254 -3.62 -30.30 -4.83
C ASP A 254 -2.57 -30.03 -3.76
N ASP A 255 -2.97 -30.07 -2.50
CA ASP A 255 -2.03 -29.97 -1.38
C ASP A 255 -1.38 -31.35 -1.20
N LYS A 256 -0.25 -31.56 -1.88
CA LYS A 256 0.66 -32.68 -1.62
C LYS A 256 1.50 -32.44 -0.38
#